data_e7c5d88765233a4c3ae3b777b40d2c28
#
_entry.id   e7c5d88765233a4c3ae3b777b40d2c28
#
_cell.length_a   1.000
_cell.length_b   1.000
_cell.length_c   1.000
_cell.angle_alpha   90.00
_cell.angle_beta   90.00
_cell.angle_gamma   90.00
#
_symmetry.space_group_name_H-M   'P 1'
#
loop_
_entity.id
_entity.type
_entity.pdbx_description
1 polymer ?
#
loop_
_entity_poly.entity_id
_entity_poly.type
_entity_poly.pdbx_seq_one_letter_code
_entity_poly.pdbx_strand_id
1 'polypeptide(L)'
;MAFPAGKKNKRWIWKAYDRNSRRCVSWVVGGRDHVTLGRLWERIARPGCIYYTDDWSVYHEVIPPGQHVVGKAGTQLLESDNANTRHRVARFTRRTKVVSRSEKMIDLTMRLWAYFEQGLNFAEYQKKFACILG
;
A
#
# COMPACT_ATOMS: atom_id res chain seq x y z
N MET A 1 4.59 -4.91 -2.82
CA MET A 1 3.77 -5.63 -3.81
C MET A 1 4.17 -5.17 -5.22
N ALA A 2 4.50 -6.12 -6.10
CA ALA A 2 4.97 -5.80 -7.46
C ALA A 2 3.85 -5.97 -8.50
N PHE A 3 3.81 -5.08 -9.49
CA PHE A 3 2.88 -5.15 -10.63
C PHE A 3 3.65 -5.19 -11.93
N PRO A 4 3.31 -6.11 -12.85
CA PRO A 4 3.98 -6.17 -14.13
C PRO A 4 3.47 -5.06 -15.06
N ALA A 5 4.34 -4.11 -15.35
CA ALA A 5 4.20 -3.21 -16.49
C ALA A 5 5.19 -3.65 -17.58
N GLY A 6 5.03 -4.89 -18.11
CA GLY A 6 6.02 -5.50 -18.99
C GLY A 6 7.26 -5.99 -18.22
N LYS A 7 8.06 -6.91 -18.82
CA LYS A 7 9.21 -7.54 -18.15
C LYS A 7 10.33 -6.58 -17.71
N LYS A 8 10.37 -5.36 -18.24
CA LYS A 8 11.45 -4.39 -17.97
C LYS A 8 11.11 -3.30 -16.95
N ASN A 9 9.83 -3.05 -16.65
CA ASN A 9 9.42 -1.92 -15.80
C ASN A 9 8.44 -2.37 -14.72
N LYS A 10 8.92 -3.17 -13.76
CA LYS A 10 8.13 -3.51 -12.58
C LYS A 10 7.90 -2.28 -11.73
N ARG A 11 6.66 -2.00 -11.38
CA ARG A 11 6.28 -1.00 -10.39
C ARG A 11 5.94 -1.67 -9.08
N TRP A 12 6.33 -1.04 -7.99
CA TRP A 12 6.11 -1.53 -6.64
C TRP A 12 5.22 -0.56 -5.88
N ILE A 13 4.31 -1.10 -5.11
CA ILE A 13 3.57 -0.33 -4.11
C ILE A 13 4.16 -0.69 -2.76
N TRP A 14 4.71 0.32 -2.10
CA TRP A 14 5.19 0.24 -0.74
C TRP A 14 4.09 0.73 0.19
N LYS A 15 3.67 -0.09 1.13
CA LYS A 15 2.61 0.23 2.07
C LYS A 15 3.14 0.29 3.49
N ALA A 16 2.62 1.23 4.26
CA ALA A 16 2.72 1.24 5.71
C ALA A 16 1.36 0.88 6.30
N TYR A 17 1.33 -0.12 7.14
CA TYR A 17 0.12 -0.66 7.75
C TYR A 17 0.19 -0.51 9.27
N ASP A 18 -0.81 0.14 9.85
CA ASP A 18 -0.92 0.30 11.29
C ASP A 18 -1.57 -0.96 11.91
N ARG A 19 -0.83 -1.59 12.82
CA ARG A 19 -1.27 -2.83 13.49
C ARG A 19 -2.43 -2.59 14.45
N ASN A 20 -2.50 -1.42 15.06
CA ASN A 20 -3.53 -1.10 16.04
C ASN A 20 -4.88 -0.82 15.36
N SER A 21 -4.89 0.07 14.39
CA SER A 21 -6.10 0.40 13.64
C SER A 21 -6.43 -0.61 12.53
N ARG A 22 -5.49 -1.49 12.18
CA ARG A 22 -5.59 -2.45 11.07
C ARG A 22 -5.91 -1.80 9.74
N ARG A 23 -5.26 -0.69 9.45
CA ARG A 23 -5.45 0.10 8.22
C ARG A 23 -4.13 0.44 7.57
N CYS A 24 -4.16 0.57 6.25
CA CYS A 24 -3.07 1.16 5.49
C CYS A 24 -3.04 2.67 5.73
N VAL A 25 -1.96 3.17 6.32
CA VAL A 25 -1.83 4.59 6.69
C VAL A 25 -1.13 5.41 5.64
N SER A 26 -0.29 4.78 4.82
CA SER A 26 0.41 5.45 3.72
C SER A 26 0.90 4.45 2.69
N TRP A 27 1.14 4.93 1.47
CA TRP A 27 1.78 4.17 0.40
C TRP A 27 2.59 5.07 -0.51
N VAL A 28 3.55 4.46 -1.21
CA VAL A 28 4.33 5.10 -2.27
C VAL A 28 4.44 4.13 -3.44
N VAL A 29 4.31 4.63 -4.65
CA VAL A 29 4.50 3.87 -5.88
C VAL A 29 5.85 4.22 -6.49
N GLY A 30 6.62 3.22 -6.89
CA GLY A 30 7.92 3.44 -7.50
C GLY A 30 8.70 2.14 -7.72
N GLY A 31 10.03 2.23 -7.72
CA GLY A 31 10.94 1.10 -7.85
C GLY A 31 11.14 0.35 -6.54
N ARG A 32 11.91 -0.74 -6.63
CA ARG A 32 12.35 -1.48 -5.44
C ARG A 32 13.73 -1.00 -5.02
N ASP A 33 13.78 0.20 -4.48
CA ASP A 33 15.03 0.87 -4.10
C ASP A 33 14.89 1.68 -2.81
N HIS A 34 16.02 2.09 -2.26
CA HIS A 34 16.08 2.88 -1.03
C HIS A 34 15.51 4.29 -1.19
N VAL A 35 15.51 4.85 -2.39
CA VAL A 35 14.95 6.19 -2.66
C VAL A 35 13.42 6.15 -2.52
N THR A 36 12.77 5.15 -3.10
CA THR A 36 11.32 4.96 -2.98
C THR A 36 10.90 4.67 -1.54
N LEU A 37 11.65 3.80 -0.85
CA LEU A 37 11.42 3.53 0.57
C LEU A 37 11.64 4.78 1.42
N GLY A 38 12.63 5.59 1.12
CA GLY A 38 12.89 6.87 1.79
C GLY A 38 11.72 7.83 1.70
N ARG A 39 11.05 7.90 0.55
CA ARG A 39 9.83 8.72 0.40
C ARG A 39 8.67 8.23 1.28
N LEU A 40 8.52 6.92 1.43
CA LEU A 40 7.54 6.36 2.36
C LEU A 40 7.94 6.67 3.79
N TRP A 41 9.22 6.50 4.14
CA TRP A 41 9.76 6.77 5.46
C TRP A 41 9.51 8.21 5.92
N GLU A 42 9.72 9.19 5.05
CA GLU A 42 9.42 10.61 5.33
C GLU A 42 7.97 10.85 5.75
N ARG A 43 7.04 10.05 5.22
CA ARG A 43 5.61 10.16 5.54
C ARG A 43 5.23 9.51 6.85
N ILE A 44 5.93 8.45 7.26
CA ILE A 44 5.56 7.62 8.42
C ILE A 44 6.51 7.73 9.60
N ALA A 45 7.68 8.34 9.44
CA ALA A 45 8.67 8.46 10.49
C ALA A 45 8.13 9.25 11.69
N ARG A 46 8.06 8.61 12.85
CA ARG A 46 7.64 9.25 14.11
C ARG A 46 8.48 8.72 15.26
N PRO A 47 8.89 9.58 16.21
CA PRO A 47 9.57 9.14 17.41
C PRO A 47 8.64 8.24 18.26
N GLY A 48 9.21 7.19 18.85
CA GLY A 48 8.47 6.27 19.71
C GLY A 48 7.66 5.18 18.99
N CYS A 49 7.65 5.17 17.67
CA CYS A 49 7.01 4.09 16.89
C CYS A 49 7.99 2.95 16.63
N ILE A 50 7.48 1.72 16.59
CA ILE A 50 8.23 0.53 16.21
C ILE A 50 7.76 0.06 14.84
N TYR A 51 8.71 -0.21 13.95
CA TYR A 51 8.45 -0.62 12.57
C TYR A 51 8.83 -2.08 12.36
N TYR A 52 7.87 -2.87 11.91
CA TYR A 52 8.04 -4.30 11.64
C TYR A 52 8.21 -4.51 10.13
N THR A 53 9.27 -5.17 9.73
CA THR A 53 9.55 -5.47 8.32
C THR A 53 10.03 -6.91 8.15
N ASP A 54 10.14 -7.36 6.90
CA ASP A 54 10.91 -8.54 6.54
C ASP A 54 12.42 -8.23 6.56
N ASP A 55 13.24 -9.23 6.28
CA ASP A 55 14.71 -9.13 6.34
C ASP A 55 15.32 -8.61 5.03
N TRP A 56 14.73 -7.62 4.41
CA TRP A 56 15.35 -6.99 3.25
C TRP A 56 16.32 -5.89 3.69
N SER A 57 17.55 -5.95 3.17
CA SER A 57 18.66 -5.09 3.60
C SER A 57 18.38 -3.58 3.54
N VAL A 58 17.59 -3.13 2.57
CA VAL A 58 17.26 -1.70 2.40
C VAL A 58 16.49 -1.13 3.58
N TYR A 59 15.71 -1.94 4.29
CA TYR A 59 15.05 -1.48 5.51
C TYR A 59 16.03 -1.09 6.60
N HIS A 60 17.15 -1.80 6.72
CA HIS A 60 18.19 -1.51 7.69
C HIS A 60 18.91 -0.18 7.41
N GLU A 61 18.96 0.24 6.15
CA GLU A 61 19.57 1.51 5.75
C GLU A 61 18.68 2.72 6.06
N VAL A 62 17.37 2.55 5.98
CA VAL A 62 16.38 3.64 6.09
C VAL A 62 15.81 3.76 7.49
N ILE A 63 15.53 2.64 8.17
CA ILE A 63 14.88 2.63 9.48
C ILE A 63 15.94 2.58 10.60
N PRO A 64 15.87 3.49 11.60
CA PRO A 64 16.79 3.46 12.74
C PRO A 64 16.73 2.12 13.49
N PRO A 65 17.87 1.54 13.90
CA PRO A 65 17.91 0.23 14.55
C PRO A 65 17.07 0.15 15.83
N GLY A 66 16.96 1.24 16.58
CA GLY A 66 16.16 1.29 17.82
C GLY A 66 14.64 1.27 17.61
N GLN A 67 14.19 1.46 16.38
CA GLN A 67 12.78 1.46 15.99
C GLN A 67 12.42 0.33 15.00
N HIS A 68 13.34 -0.56 14.71
CA HIS A 68 13.20 -1.57 13.69
C HIS A 68 13.18 -2.98 14.28
N VAL A 69 12.14 -3.75 13.97
CA VAL A 69 12.02 -5.17 14.30
C VAL A 69 11.84 -5.97 13.04
N VAL A 70 12.75 -6.90 12.80
CA VAL A 70 12.74 -7.79 11.64
C VAL A 70 12.09 -9.11 12.00
N GLY A 71 11.16 -9.59 11.18
CA GLY A 71 10.56 -10.89 11.35
C GLY A 71 9.22 -11.07 10.66
N LYS A 72 8.92 -12.29 10.26
CA LYS A 72 7.65 -12.64 9.58
C LYS A 72 6.41 -12.41 10.44
N ALA A 73 6.52 -12.62 11.74
CA ALA A 73 5.38 -12.44 12.65
C ALA A 73 4.85 -11.00 12.67
N GLY A 74 5.70 -10.00 12.40
CA GLY A 74 5.32 -8.60 12.31
C GLY A 74 4.68 -8.20 10.98
N THR A 75 4.87 -8.97 9.90
CA THR A 75 4.46 -8.62 8.54
C THR A 75 3.18 -9.32 8.06
N GLN A 76 2.64 -10.26 8.83
CA GLN A 76 1.46 -11.04 8.45
C GLN A 76 0.24 -10.19 8.09
N LEU A 77 -0.03 -9.13 8.87
CA LEU A 77 -1.16 -8.23 8.61
C LEU A 77 -0.99 -7.49 7.28
N LEU A 78 0.22 -7.06 6.98
CA LEU A 78 0.55 -6.40 5.71
C LEU A 78 0.40 -7.36 4.53
N GLU A 79 0.85 -8.59 4.67
CA GLU A 79 0.69 -9.63 3.64
C GLU A 79 -0.79 -9.93 3.37
N SER A 80 -1.59 -10.03 4.43
CA SER A 80 -3.04 -10.21 4.32
C SER A 80 -3.72 -9.02 3.63
N ASP A 81 -3.35 -7.81 3.98
CA ASP A 81 -3.85 -6.58 3.33
C ASP A 81 -3.44 -6.50 1.86
N ASN A 82 -2.22 -6.88 1.53
CA ASN A 82 -1.76 -6.96 0.14
C ASN A 82 -2.55 -7.99 -0.66
N ALA A 83 -2.83 -9.16 -0.09
CA ALA A 83 -3.64 -10.19 -0.73
C ALA A 83 -5.08 -9.71 -0.96
N ASN A 84 -5.69 -9.06 0.02
CA ASN A 84 -7.02 -8.44 -0.10
C ASN A 84 -7.07 -7.38 -1.20
N THR A 85 -6.08 -6.51 -1.24
CA THR A 85 -6.00 -5.46 -2.28
C THR A 85 -5.89 -6.07 -3.67
N ARG A 86 -5.03 -7.07 -3.86
CA ARG A 86 -4.92 -7.78 -5.15
C ARG A 86 -6.20 -8.49 -5.55
N HIS A 87 -6.88 -9.09 -4.59
CA HIS A 87 -8.11 -9.86 -4.85
C HIS A 87 -9.27 -8.97 -5.24
N ARG A 88 -9.44 -7.84 -4.57
CA ARG A 88 -10.60 -6.95 -4.73
C ARG A 88 -10.42 -5.88 -5.79
N VAL A 89 -9.20 -5.45 -6.06
CA VAL A 89 -8.91 -4.43 -7.07
C VAL A 89 -8.55 -5.11 -8.39
N ALA A 90 -9.48 -5.10 -9.32
CA ALA A 90 -9.34 -5.79 -10.61
C ALA A 90 -8.08 -5.38 -11.39
N ARG A 91 -7.68 -4.11 -11.29
CA ARG A 91 -6.48 -3.56 -11.94
C ARG A 91 -5.17 -4.24 -11.47
N PHE A 92 -5.18 -4.81 -10.26
CA PHE A 92 -4.01 -5.44 -9.64
C PHE A 92 -4.00 -6.95 -9.75
N THR A 93 -5.03 -7.55 -10.36
CA THR A 93 -5.07 -8.98 -10.58
C THR A 93 -4.48 -9.34 -11.95
N ARG A 94 -3.79 -10.48 -12.03
CA ARG A 94 -3.27 -11.00 -13.30
C ARG A 94 -4.35 -11.57 -14.22
N ARG A 95 -5.59 -11.71 -13.72
CA ARG A 95 -6.72 -12.27 -14.45
C ARG A 95 -7.44 -11.26 -15.32
N THR A 96 -7.15 -9.97 -15.18
CA THR A 96 -7.74 -8.91 -15.99
C THR A 96 -6.82 -8.49 -17.12
N LYS A 97 -7.39 -8.10 -18.26
CA LYS A 97 -6.64 -7.51 -19.38
C LYS A 97 -6.16 -6.09 -19.10
N VAL A 98 -6.60 -5.49 -17.99
CA VAL A 98 -6.24 -4.14 -17.59
C VAL A 98 -4.89 -4.16 -16.88
N VAL A 99 -3.86 -3.69 -17.55
CA VAL A 99 -2.50 -3.56 -17.01
C VAL A 99 -2.23 -2.10 -16.67
N SER A 100 -1.85 -1.84 -15.43
CA SER A 100 -1.47 -0.48 -15.01
C SER A 100 -0.06 -0.15 -15.49
N ARG A 101 0.04 0.77 -16.44
CA ARG A 101 1.32 1.22 -17.03
C ARG A 101 1.85 2.51 -16.38
N SER A 102 1.00 3.26 -15.69
CA SER A 102 1.31 4.56 -15.11
C SER A 102 1.32 4.50 -13.59
N GLU A 103 2.36 5.02 -12.97
CA GLU A 103 2.44 5.19 -11.51
C GLU A 103 1.30 6.06 -10.98
N LYS A 104 0.92 7.09 -11.72
CA LYS A 104 -0.20 7.97 -11.39
C LYS A 104 -1.52 7.21 -11.32
N MET A 105 -1.78 6.30 -12.25
CA MET A 105 -2.99 5.49 -12.25
C MET A 105 -3.00 4.46 -11.11
N ILE A 106 -1.86 3.89 -10.77
CA ILE A 106 -1.70 3.00 -9.62
C ILE A 106 -1.98 3.78 -8.33
N ASP A 107 -1.41 4.97 -8.18
CA ASP A 107 -1.61 5.82 -7.01
C ASP A 107 -3.08 6.26 -6.86
N LEU A 108 -3.73 6.66 -7.94
CA LEU A 108 -5.16 6.99 -7.94
C LEU A 108 -6.03 5.79 -7.55
N THR A 109 -5.71 4.60 -8.04
CA THR A 109 -6.41 3.37 -7.68
C THR A 109 -6.24 3.06 -6.19
N MET A 110 -5.04 3.24 -5.65
CA MET A 110 -4.77 3.08 -4.22
C MET A 110 -5.52 4.11 -3.36
N ARG A 111 -5.61 5.35 -3.81
CA ARG A 111 -6.40 6.40 -3.12
C ARG A 111 -7.88 6.03 -3.07
N LEU A 112 -8.42 5.59 -4.18
CA LEU A 112 -9.81 5.16 -4.26
C LEU A 112 -10.07 3.95 -3.37
N TRP A 113 -9.18 2.96 -3.40
CA TRP A 113 -9.24 1.79 -2.53
C TRP A 113 -9.22 2.17 -1.05
N ALA A 114 -8.25 2.99 -0.62
CA ALA A 114 -8.14 3.44 0.75
C ALA A 114 -9.37 4.24 1.22
N TYR A 115 -9.93 5.05 0.33
CA TYR A 115 -11.15 5.81 0.59
C TYR A 115 -12.34 4.89 0.88
N PHE A 116 -12.55 3.87 0.05
CA PHE A 116 -13.66 2.93 0.22
C PHE A 116 -13.44 1.89 1.33
N GLU A 117 -12.20 1.52 1.63
CA GLU A 117 -11.89 0.58 2.70
C GLU A 117 -12.28 1.11 4.08
N GLN A 118 -12.35 2.40 4.26
CA GLN A 118 -12.81 3.03 5.50
C GLN A 118 -14.30 2.80 5.79
N GLY A 119 -15.06 2.20 4.88
CA GLY A 119 -16.45 1.77 5.06
C GLY A 119 -17.49 2.89 5.14
N LEU A 120 -17.25 3.87 5.98
CA LEU A 120 -18.13 5.04 6.14
C LEU A 120 -18.28 5.85 4.84
N ASN A 121 -17.20 5.97 4.09
CA ASN A 121 -17.17 6.74 2.85
C ASN A 121 -17.97 6.09 1.73
N PHE A 122 -18.06 4.77 1.71
CA PHE A 122 -18.87 4.06 0.73
C PHE A 122 -20.37 4.30 0.95
N ALA A 123 -20.81 4.30 2.20
CA ALA A 123 -22.21 4.60 2.54
C ALA A 123 -22.60 6.03 2.19
N GLU A 124 -21.71 7.01 2.42
CA GLU A 124 -21.93 8.40 2.00
C GLU A 124 -21.99 8.54 0.49
N TYR A 125 -21.10 7.85 -0.23
CA TYR A 125 -21.11 7.84 -1.69
C TYR A 125 -22.40 7.28 -2.24
N GLN A 126 -22.88 6.16 -1.70
CA GLN A 126 -24.17 5.56 -2.08
C GLN A 126 -25.35 6.51 -1.84
N LYS A 127 -25.36 7.21 -0.71
CA LYS A 127 -26.40 8.22 -0.41
C LYS A 127 -26.39 9.35 -1.42
N LYS A 128 -25.22 9.90 -1.75
CA LYS A 128 -25.08 10.97 -2.75
C LYS A 128 -25.53 10.49 -4.13
N PHE A 129 -25.16 9.29 -4.51
CA PHE A 129 -25.56 8.70 -5.79
C PHE A 129 -27.06 8.43 -5.87
N ALA A 130 -27.65 7.93 -4.79
CA ALA A 130 -29.12 7.76 -4.69
C ALA A 130 -29.87 9.10 -4.81
N CYS A 131 -29.34 10.17 -4.22
CA CYS A 131 -29.93 11.52 -4.38
C CYS A 131 -29.85 12.03 -5.81
N ILE A 132 -28.86 11.64 -6.60
CA ILE A 132 -28.74 12.04 -8.01
C ILE A 132 -29.69 11.25 -8.89
N LEU A 133 -29.92 9.99 -8.58
CA LEU A 133 -30.77 9.08 -9.35
C LEU A 133 -32.25 9.07 -8.89
N GLY A 134 -32.45 9.53 -7.69
CA GLY A 134 -33.79 9.55 -7.07
C GLY A 134 -34.61 10.74 -7.41
#